data_c10ef79c1fa433564c226d9632c18eba
#
_entry.id   c10ef79c1fa433564c226d9632c18eba
#
_cell.length_a   1.000
_cell.length_b   1.000
_cell.length_c   1.000
_cell.angle_alpha   90.00
_cell.angle_beta   90.00
_cell.angle_gamma   90.00
#
_symmetry.space_group_name_H-M   'P 1'
#
loop_
_entity.id
_entity.type
_entity.pdbx_description
1 polymer ?
#
loop_
_entity_poly.entity_id
_entity_poly.type
_entity_poly.pdbx_seq_one_letter_code
_entity_poly.pdbx_strand_id
1 'polypeptide(L)'
;MLFNFSVLEQLIGFSPDAYLHLSPAVAQLIASTPVEMQQLNLSYQQKDHKAIEHSLHKLRGSYATLGATALPELSRPLELALQHQGQLPSAAEFARYLECLEQTSAALDLWLSQFNYSSDSSLPDVLTYIQYLENNDMQAYSLFQVQRAGWITYLGPDDFVLMEQDIMTLNFMAVAERLKQRVSRQGKGSD
;
A
#
# COMPACT_ATOMS: atom_id res chain seq x y z
N MET A 1 -16.87 -6.45 8.13
CA MET A 1 -15.72 -5.56 7.86
C MET A 1 -15.03 -6.11 6.62
N LEU A 2 -14.73 -5.31 5.60
CA LEU A 2 -14.11 -5.80 4.36
C LEU A 2 -12.61 -6.05 4.52
N PHE A 3 -11.95 -5.20 5.32
CA PHE A 3 -10.49 -5.14 5.39
C PHE A 3 -10.01 -4.78 6.79
N ASN A 4 -8.94 -5.40 7.26
CA ASN A 4 -8.22 -5.01 8.47
C ASN A 4 -6.92 -4.33 8.07
N PHE A 5 -6.93 -3.01 7.97
CA PHE A 5 -5.77 -2.22 7.56
C PHE A 5 -4.61 -2.27 8.54
N SER A 6 -4.83 -2.65 9.81
CA SER A 6 -3.73 -2.79 10.76
C SER A 6 -2.70 -3.86 10.35
N VAL A 7 -3.09 -4.82 9.52
CA VAL A 7 -2.17 -5.81 8.95
C VAL A 7 -1.18 -5.12 7.99
N LEU A 8 -1.68 -4.25 7.11
CA LEU A 8 -0.84 -3.48 6.19
C LEU A 8 0.05 -2.48 6.94
N GLU A 9 -0.51 -1.80 7.94
CA GLU A 9 0.24 -0.87 8.79
C GLU A 9 1.38 -1.59 9.54
N GLN A 10 1.13 -2.79 10.04
CA GLN A 10 2.18 -3.61 10.66
C GLN A 10 3.23 -4.04 9.64
N LEU A 11 2.83 -4.50 8.44
CA LEU A 11 3.78 -4.89 7.39
C LEU A 11 4.70 -3.74 6.99
N ILE A 12 4.17 -2.51 6.94
CA ILE A 12 4.96 -1.29 6.67
C ILE A 12 5.82 -0.92 7.86
N GLY A 13 5.32 -1.07 9.10
CA GLY A 13 6.03 -0.70 10.32
C GLY A 13 7.24 -1.57 10.67
N PHE A 14 7.37 -2.77 10.08
CA PHE A 14 8.49 -3.68 10.34
C PHE A 14 9.79 -3.32 9.63
N SER A 15 9.74 -2.54 8.54
CA SER A 15 10.93 -2.13 7.79
C SER A 15 10.67 -0.85 7.02
N PRO A 16 11.61 0.08 7.04
CA PRO A 16 11.58 1.29 6.23
C PRO A 16 11.35 1.04 4.74
N ASP A 17 11.94 -0.05 4.22
CA ASP A 17 11.81 -0.43 2.81
C ASP A 17 10.54 -1.21 2.51
N ALA A 18 9.80 -1.64 3.55
CA ALA A 18 8.62 -2.50 3.35
C ALA A 18 7.56 -1.82 2.48
N TYR A 19 7.34 -0.52 2.64
CA TYR A 19 6.40 0.22 1.79
C TYR A 19 6.87 0.27 0.32
N LEU A 20 8.16 0.52 0.07
CA LEU A 20 8.71 0.60 -1.28
C LEU A 20 8.58 -0.73 -2.04
N HIS A 21 8.66 -1.86 -1.32
CA HIS A 21 8.47 -3.18 -1.89
C HIS A 21 7.00 -3.61 -1.95
N LEU A 22 6.20 -3.22 -0.96
CA LEU A 22 4.80 -3.62 -0.85
C LEU A 22 3.91 -2.84 -1.81
N SER A 23 4.10 -1.53 -1.95
CA SER A 23 3.23 -0.67 -2.75
C SER A 23 3.16 -1.05 -4.23
N PRO A 24 4.26 -1.42 -4.94
CA PRO A 24 4.18 -1.91 -6.31
C PRO A 24 3.43 -3.24 -6.42
N ALA A 25 3.62 -4.15 -5.47
CA ALA A 25 2.93 -5.43 -5.46
C ALA A 25 1.42 -5.26 -5.22
N VAL A 26 1.04 -4.36 -4.31
CA VAL A 26 -0.36 -3.99 -4.05
C VAL A 26 -0.98 -3.32 -5.28
N ALA A 27 -0.28 -2.37 -5.90
CA ALA A 27 -0.73 -1.71 -7.13
C ALA A 27 -0.93 -2.71 -8.28
N GLN A 28 -0.02 -3.67 -8.43
CA GLN A 28 -0.13 -4.72 -9.43
C GLN A 28 -1.33 -5.63 -9.17
N LEU A 29 -1.58 -6.01 -7.92
CA LEU A 29 -2.75 -6.81 -7.54
C LEU A 29 -4.05 -6.06 -7.91
N ILE A 30 -4.16 -4.78 -7.54
CA ILE A 30 -5.33 -3.94 -7.86
C ILE A 30 -5.52 -3.87 -9.38
N ALA A 31 -4.45 -3.56 -10.13
CA ALA A 31 -4.50 -3.44 -11.59
C ALA A 31 -4.87 -4.75 -12.31
N SER A 32 -4.48 -5.91 -11.75
CA SER A 32 -4.79 -7.22 -12.33
C SER A 32 -6.20 -7.71 -11.99
N THR A 33 -6.83 -7.20 -10.93
CA THR A 33 -8.12 -7.70 -10.44
C THR A 33 -9.25 -7.66 -11.47
N PRO A 34 -9.43 -6.59 -12.29
CA PRO A 34 -10.47 -6.60 -13.32
C PRO A 34 -10.29 -7.73 -14.35
N VAL A 35 -9.06 -8.02 -14.75
CA VAL A 35 -8.74 -9.12 -15.69
C VAL A 35 -9.02 -10.47 -15.03
N GLU A 36 -8.64 -10.65 -13.78
CA GLU A 36 -8.93 -11.88 -13.01
C GLU A 36 -10.45 -12.09 -12.86
N MET A 37 -11.22 -11.03 -12.61
CA MET A 37 -12.69 -11.10 -12.56
C MET A 37 -13.30 -11.51 -13.89
N GLN A 38 -12.79 -10.99 -15.01
CA GLN A 38 -13.25 -11.39 -16.34
C GLN A 38 -12.96 -12.88 -16.62
N GLN A 39 -11.75 -13.33 -16.31
CA GLN A 39 -11.36 -14.74 -16.49
C GLN A 39 -12.20 -15.66 -15.60
N LEU A 40 -12.45 -15.28 -14.36
CA LEU A 40 -13.30 -16.02 -13.43
C LEU A 40 -14.74 -16.11 -13.94
N ASN A 41 -15.29 -15.01 -14.48
CA ASN A 41 -16.61 -15.01 -15.13
C ASN A 41 -16.68 -15.96 -16.35
N LEU A 42 -15.66 -15.94 -17.21
CA LEU A 42 -15.58 -16.85 -18.36
C LEU A 42 -15.52 -18.31 -17.92
N SER A 43 -14.69 -18.62 -16.92
CA SER A 43 -14.58 -19.96 -16.35
C SER A 43 -15.90 -20.42 -15.74
N TYR A 44 -16.64 -19.53 -15.07
CA TYR A 44 -17.94 -19.82 -14.51
C TYR A 44 -18.99 -20.15 -15.61
N GLN A 45 -19.02 -19.37 -16.70
CA GLN A 45 -19.90 -19.63 -17.86
C GLN A 45 -19.57 -20.95 -18.54
N GLN A 46 -18.28 -21.30 -18.63
CA GLN A 46 -17.77 -22.54 -19.21
C GLN A 46 -17.89 -23.73 -18.26
N LYS A 47 -18.29 -23.52 -17.02
CA LYS A 47 -18.35 -24.53 -15.95
C LYS A 47 -16.99 -25.23 -15.73
N ASP A 48 -15.90 -24.48 -15.90
CA ASP A 48 -14.55 -24.98 -15.62
C ASP A 48 -14.26 -24.92 -14.13
N HIS A 49 -14.60 -26.02 -13.41
CA HIS A 49 -14.48 -26.14 -11.97
C HIS A 49 -13.05 -25.90 -11.48
N LYS A 50 -12.05 -26.41 -12.22
CA LYS A 50 -10.63 -26.28 -11.83
C LYS A 50 -10.14 -24.85 -11.97
N ALA A 51 -10.51 -24.18 -13.06
CA ALA A 51 -10.12 -22.79 -13.27
C ALA A 51 -10.79 -21.87 -12.24
N ILE A 52 -12.07 -22.12 -11.90
CA ILE A 52 -12.78 -21.36 -10.85
C ILE A 52 -12.11 -21.57 -9.49
N GLU A 53 -11.88 -22.82 -9.09
CA GLU A 53 -11.22 -23.17 -7.83
C GLU A 53 -9.85 -22.48 -7.71
N HIS A 54 -9.02 -22.58 -8.75
CA HIS A 54 -7.69 -21.97 -8.79
C HIS A 54 -7.77 -20.46 -8.62
N SER A 55 -8.69 -19.78 -9.32
CA SER A 55 -8.86 -18.33 -9.24
C SER A 55 -9.36 -17.88 -7.85
N LEU A 56 -10.35 -18.59 -7.28
CA LEU A 56 -10.83 -18.33 -5.92
C LEU A 56 -9.71 -18.46 -4.91
N HIS A 57 -8.92 -19.55 -4.97
CA HIS A 57 -7.80 -19.81 -4.08
C HIS A 57 -6.71 -18.74 -4.19
N LYS A 58 -6.30 -18.40 -5.42
CA LYS A 58 -5.30 -17.38 -5.71
C LYS A 58 -5.71 -16.03 -5.15
N LEU A 59 -6.91 -15.55 -5.48
CA LEU A 59 -7.42 -14.25 -5.05
C LEU A 59 -7.59 -14.20 -3.53
N ARG A 60 -8.14 -15.27 -2.92
CA ARG A 60 -8.24 -15.38 -1.47
C ARG A 60 -6.89 -15.23 -0.79
N GLY A 61 -5.88 -15.97 -1.25
CA GLY A 61 -4.53 -15.93 -0.68
C GLY A 61 -3.90 -14.54 -0.79
N SER A 62 -3.95 -13.93 -1.98
CA SER A 62 -3.38 -12.61 -2.22
C SER A 62 -4.01 -11.53 -1.34
N TYR A 63 -5.34 -11.47 -1.30
CA TYR A 63 -6.06 -10.46 -0.52
C TYR A 63 -6.00 -10.70 0.99
N ALA A 64 -6.03 -11.97 1.45
CA ALA A 64 -5.89 -12.32 2.86
C ALA A 64 -4.54 -11.89 3.44
N THR A 65 -3.46 -12.04 2.68
CA THR A 65 -2.11 -11.62 3.08
C THR A 65 -2.04 -10.12 3.34
N LEU A 66 -2.86 -9.34 2.65
CA LEU A 66 -2.93 -7.88 2.82
C LEU A 66 -3.94 -7.44 3.89
N GLY A 67 -4.65 -8.38 4.52
CA GLY A 67 -5.60 -8.09 5.60
C GLY A 67 -7.07 -8.07 5.20
N ALA A 68 -7.44 -8.53 3.98
CA ALA A 68 -8.84 -8.72 3.63
C ALA A 68 -9.47 -9.79 4.54
N THR A 69 -10.67 -9.54 5.04
CA THR A 69 -11.39 -10.44 5.95
C THR A 69 -12.63 -11.05 5.30
N ALA A 70 -13.44 -10.24 4.65
CA ALA A 70 -14.70 -10.70 4.07
C ALA A 70 -14.51 -11.60 2.84
N LEU A 71 -13.53 -11.29 1.97
CA LEU A 71 -13.27 -12.06 0.76
C LEU A 71 -12.83 -13.50 1.07
N PRO A 72 -11.88 -13.76 1.99
CA PRO A 72 -11.53 -15.12 2.42
C PRO A 72 -12.69 -15.90 3.01
N GLU A 73 -13.58 -15.26 3.78
CA GLU A 73 -14.76 -15.89 4.35
C GLU A 73 -15.75 -16.34 3.28
N LEU A 74 -15.92 -15.57 2.21
CA LEU A 74 -16.77 -15.93 1.07
C LEU A 74 -16.13 -16.96 0.14
N SER A 75 -14.82 -16.87 -0.10
CA SER A 75 -14.09 -17.81 -0.98
C SER A 75 -14.08 -19.23 -0.44
N ARG A 76 -13.77 -19.39 0.84
CA ARG A 76 -13.50 -20.70 1.43
C ARG A 76 -14.63 -21.72 1.25
N PRO A 77 -15.91 -21.42 1.53
CA PRO A 77 -16.99 -22.37 1.30
C PRO A 77 -17.17 -22.71 -0.16
N LEU A 78 -16.94 -21.74 -1.09
CA LEU A 78 -17.05 -21.98 -2.54
C LEU A 78 -15.95 -22.92 -3.03
N GLU A 79 -14.70 -22.71 -2.58
CA GLU A 79 -13.58 -23.60 -2.88
C GLU A 79 -13.85 -25.03 -2.38
N LEU A 80 -14.32 -25.18 -1.14
CA LEU A 80 -14.62 -26.50 -0.57
C LEU A 80 -15.75 -27.24 -1.29
N ALA A 81 -16.80 -26.53 -1.72
CA ALA A 81 -17.89 -27.10 -2.49
C ALA A 81 -17.40 -27.60 -3.86
N LEU A 82 -16.52 -26.84 -4.53
CA LEU A 82 -15.90 -27.27 -5.78
C LEU A 82 -15.00 -28.48 -5.60
N GLN A 83 -14.13 -28.47 -4.57
CA GLN A 83 -13.15 -29.54 -4.32
C GLN A 83 -13.79 -30.88 -3.92
N HIS A 84 -14.75 -30.83 -2.99
CA HIS A 84 -15.29 -32.07 -2.39
C HIS A 84 -16.55 -32.56 -3.04
N GLN A 85 -17.34 -31.67 -3.61
CA GLN A 85 -18.66 -32.00 -4.15
C GLN A 85 -18.74 -31.81 -5.67
N GLY A 86 -17.73 -31.18 -6.29
CA GLY A 86 -17.80 -30.79 -7.69
C GLY A 86 -18.96 -29.82 -7.97
N GLN A 87 -19.41 -29.10 -6.95
CA GLN A 87 -20.58 -28.23 -7.03
C GLN A 87 -20.15 -26.80 -7.36
N LEU A 88 -20.70 -26.28 -8.46
CA LEU A 88 -20.52 -24.87 -8.81
C LEU A 88 -21.30 -23.98 -7.82
N PRO A 89 -20.74 -22.79 -7.48
CA PRO A 89 -21.51 -21.78 -6.77
C PRO A 89 -22.82 -21.47 -7.50
N SER A 90 -23.88 -21.20 -6.76
CA SER A 90 -25.07 -20.61 -7.37
C SER A 90 -24.76 -19.23 -7.96
N ALA A 91 -25.56 -18.78 -8.91
CA ALA A 91 -25.37 -17.46 -9.53
C ALA A 91 -25.37 -16.31 -8.48
N ALA A 92 -26.18 -16.45 -7.41
CA ALA A 92 -26.25 -15.47 -6.33
C ALA A 92 -24.97 -15.47 -5.48
N GLU A 93 -24.43 -16.64 -5.13
CA GLU A 93 -23.17 -16.76 -4.37
C GLU A 93 -21.99 -16.23 -5.17
N PHE A 94 -21.95 -16.57 -6.44
CA PHE A 94 -20.91 -16.12 -7.37
C PHE A 94 -20.95 -14.60 -7.57
N ALA A 95 -22.13 -14.01 -7.79
CA ALA A 95 -22.31 -12.56 -7.90
C ALA A 95 -21.87 -11.83 -6.60
N ARG A 96 -22.26 -12.36 -5.43
CA ARG A 96 -21.86 -11.81 -4.13
C ARG A 96 -20.34 -11.85 -3.92
N TYR A 97 -19.69 -12.93 -4.38
CA TYR A 97 -18.23 -13.03 -4.33
C TYR A 97 -17.56 -11.95 -5.19
N LEU A 98 -18.02 -11.78 -6.44
CA LEU A 98 -17.47 -10.77 -7.35
C LEU A 98 -17.67 -9.35 -6.83
N GLU A 99 -18.83 -9.04 -6.28
CA GLU A 99 -19.09 -7.75 -5.63
C GLU A 99 -18.15 -7.51 -4.44
N CYS A 100 -17.95 -8.53 -3.60
CA CYS A 100 -17.02 -8.43 -2.48
C CYS A 100 -15.57 -8.23 -2.94
N LEU A 101 -15.14 -8.91 -4.01
CA LEU A 101 -13.81 -8.75 -4.61
C LEU A 101 -13.60 -7.33 -5.13
N GLU A 102 -14.58 -6.78 -5.85
CA GLU A 102 -14.55 -5.41 -6.36
C GLU A 102 -14.45 -4.39 -5.22
N GLN A 103 -15.32 -4.52 -4.20
CA GLN A 103 -15.31 -3.64 -3.03
C GLN A 103 -14.00 -3.74 -2.24
N THR A 104 -13.43 -4.95 -2.12
CA THR A 104 -12.16 -5.18 -1.42
C THR A 104 -11.00 -4.55 -2.20
N SER A 105 -10.99 -4.69 -3.53
CA SER A 105 -9.99 -4.06 -4.39
C SER A 105 -10.07 -2.54 -4.34
N ALA A 106 -11.28 -1.97 -4.39
CA ALA A 106 -11.49 -0.53 -4.28
C ALA A 106 -11.05 0.03 -2.91
N ALA A 107 -11.31 -0.69 -1.81
CA ALA A 107 -10.86 -0.29 -0.48
C ALA A 107 -9.32 -0.30 -0.37
N LEU A 108 -8.66 -1.26 -1.02
CA LEU A 108 -7.21 -1.35 -1.07
C LEU A 108 -6.61 -0.22 -1.94
N ASP A 109 -7.25 0.13 -3.05
CA ASP A 109 -6.83 1.24 -3.91
C ASP A 109 -6.95 2.59 -3.19
N LEU A 110 -8.06 2.79 -2.49
CA LEU A 110 -8.25 3.98 -1.66
C LEU A 110 -7.18 4.08 -0.56
N TRP A 111 -6.87 2.96 0.10
CA TRP A 111 -5.79 2.93 1.09
C TRP A 111 -4.44 3.25 0.45
N LEU A 112 -4.09 2.62 -0.68
CA LEU A 112 -2.85 2.87 -1.40
C LEU A 112 -2.74 4.33 -1.86
N SER A 113 -3.84 4.94 -2.31
CA SER A 113 -3.88 6.33 -2.76
C SER A 113 -3.57 7.32 -1.64
N GLN A 114 -3.91 7.00 -0.38
CA GLN A 114 -3.58 7.84 0.77
C GLN A 114 -2.05 7.95 0.99
N PHE A 115 -1.30 6.95 0.56
CA PHE A 115 0.15 6.96 0.61
C PHE A 115 0.79 7.44 -0.71
N ASN A 116 0.10 7.29 -1.84
CA ASN A 116 0.54 7.82 -3.14
C ASN A 116 0.30 9.34 -3.31
N TYR A 117 -0.21 10.03 -2.29
CA TYR A 117 -0.41 11.48 -2.33
C TYR A 117 0.87 12.28 -2.52
N SER A 118 1.96 11.61 -2.81
CA SER A 118 3.30 12.21 -2.90
C SER A 118 4.02 12.03 -4.22
N SER A 119 3.32 11.90 -5.33
CA SER A 119 3.87 12.42 -6.58
C SER A 119 3.62 13.94 -6.69
N ASP A 120 3.07 14.56 -5.64
CA ASP A 120 3.04 16.00 -5.54
C ASP A 120 4.48 16.47 -5.25
N SER A 121 5.12 17.04 -6.28
CA SER A 121 6.40 17.72 -6.22
C SER A 121 6.33 19.03 -5.41
N SER A 122 5.31 19.18 -4.56
CA SER A 122 5.25 20.28 -3.61
C SER A 122 6.45 20.16 -2.68
N LEU A 123 7.17 21.26 -2.54
CA LEU A 123 8.27 21.35 -1.59
C LEU A 123 7.73 21.02 -0.20
N PRO A 124 8.44 20.15 0.56
CA PRO A 124 7.99 19.81 1.91
C PRO A 124 7.92 21.07 2.78
N ASP A 125 6.95 21.13 3.67
CA ASP A 125 6.95 22.13 4.75
C ASP A 125 8.06 21.78 5.73
N VAL A 126 9.23 22.35 5.45
CA VAL A 126 10.48 22.07 6.18
C VAL A 126 10.37 22.43 7.65
N LEU A 127 9.63 23.47 8.00
CA LEU A 127 9.51 23.93 9.40
C LEU A 127 8.65 22.96 10.21
N THR A 128 7.50 22.57 9.69
CA THR A 128 6.65 21.53 10.31
C THR A 128 7.37 20.19 10.37
N TYR A 129 8.15 19.84 9.34
CA TYR A 129 8.92 18.59 9.32
C TYR A 129 9.99 18.58 10.41
N ILE A 130 10.71 19.69 10.65
CA ILE A 130 11.68 19.82 11.75
C ILE A 130 11.01 19.58 13.11
N GLN A 131 9.77 20.03 13.32
CA GLN A 131 9.04 19.78 14.57
C GLN A 131 8.79 18.28 14.81
N TYR A 132 8.41 17.52 13.77
CA TYR A 132 8.27 16.07 13.90
C TYR A 132 9.60 15.39 14.27
N LEU A 133 10.71 15.80 13.64
CA LEU A 133 12.04 15.27 13.95
C LEU A 133 12.47 15.56 15.40
N GLU A 134 12.25 16.78 15.88
CA GLU A 134 12.61 17.18 17.26
C GLU A 134 11.79 16.46 18.32
N ASN A 135 10.55 16.12 18.00
CA ASN A 135 9.66 15.36 18.89
C ASN A 135 9.90 13.84 18.80
N ASN A 136 10.88 13.37 18.00
CA ASN A 136 11.08 11.97 17.68
C ASN A 136 9.78 11.28 17.18
N ASP A 137 8.95 12.04 16.46
CA ASP A 137 7.70 11.54 15.92
C ASP A 137 7.96 10.70 14.66
N MET A 138 7.47 9.45 14.64
CA MET A 138 7.58 8.56 13.50
C MET A 138 6.85 9.08 12.24
N GLN A 139 6.00 10.10 12.38
CA GLN A 139 5.46 10.82 11.22
C GLN A 139 6.57 11.44 10.36
N ALA A 140 7.69 11.85 10.96
CA ALA A 140 8.85 12.34 10.20
C ALA A 140 9.35 11.28 9.20
N TYR A 141 9.46 10.04 9.65
CA TYR A 141 9.86 8.92 8.79
C TYR A 141 8.85 8.71 7.65
N SER A 142 7.57 8.62 7.98
CA SER A 142 6.50 8.39 7.00
C SER A 142 6.42 9.52 5.96
N LEU A 143 6.49 10.79 6.40
CA LEU A 143 6.48 11.96 5.53
C LEU A 143 7.71 12.03 4.62
N PHE A 144 8.89 11.62 5.11
CA PHE A 144 10.09 11.55 4.28
C PHE A 144 9.92 10.62 3.10
N GLN A 145 9.40 9.41 3.35
CA GLN A 145 9.15 8.43 2.29
C GLN A 145 8.13 8.95 1.27
N VAL A 146 7.07 9.56 1.78
CA VAL A 146 5.98 10.10 1.00
C VAL A 146 6.43 11.27 0.11
N GLN A 147 7.25 12.18 0.61
CA GLN A 147 7.71 13.40 -0.07
C GLN A 147 9.11 13.26 -0.67
N ARG A 148 9.56 12.04 -0.94
CA ARG A 148 10.92 11.75 -1.41
C ARG A 148 11.35 12.62 -2.61
N ALA A 149 10.48 12.79 -3.61
CA ALA A 149 10.75 13.62 -4.78
C ALA A 149 10.92 15.10 -4.44
N GLY A 150 10.08 15.62 -3.54
CA GLY A 150 10.18 16.98 -3.02
C GLY A 150 11.48 17.21 -2.25
N TRP A 151 11.89 16.24 -1.42
CA TRP A 151 13.16 16.30 -0.69
C TRP A 151 14.38 16.27 -1.60
N ILE A 152 14.39 15.45 -2.66
CA ILE A 152 15.47 15.45 -3.67
C ILE A 152 15.57 16.82 -4.34
N THR A 153 14.43 17.40 -4.70
CA THR A 153 14.37 18.74 -5.33
C THR A 153 14.85 19.83 -4.36
N TYR A 154 14.47 19.76 -3.08
CA TYR A 154 14.82 20.76 -2.07
C TYR A 154 16.30 20.68 -1.65
N LEU A 155 16.83 19.47 -1.46
CA LEU A 155 18.16 19.24 -0.94
C LEU A 155 19.24 19.15 -2.02
N GLY A 156 18.88 18.62 -3.18
CA GLY A 156 19.82 18.10 -4.16
C GLY A 156 20.23 16.65 -3.86
N PRO A 157 20.81 15.94 -4.83
CA PRO A 157 21.06 14.50 -4.73
C PRO A 157 22.02 14.12 -3.59
N ASP A 158 23.09 14.89 -3.39
CA ASP A 158 24.12 14.54 -2.40
C ASP A 158 23.63 14.71 -0.95
N ASP A 159 23.00 15.87 -0.63
CA ASP A 159 22.44 16.12 0.69
C ASP A 159 21.25 15.21 0.98
N PHE A 160 20.48 14.81 -0.06
CA PHE A 160 19.39 13.87 0.07
C PHE A 160 19.86 12.49 0.55
N VAL A 161 20.95 11.94 -0.04
CA VAL A 161 21.50 10.64 0.36
C VAL A 161 21.91 10.65 1.83
N LEU A 162 22.53 11.74 2.30
CA LEU A 162 22.92 11.88 3.70
C LEU A 162 21.70 11.96 4.63
N MET A 163 20.67 12.70 4.23
CA MET A 163 19.43 12.78 5.00
C MET A 163 18.72 11.43 5.05
N GLU A 164 18.67 10.71 3.93
CA GLU A 164 18.08 9.38 3.84
C GLU A 164 18.74 8.40 4.81
N GLN A 165 20.08 8.36 4.84
CA GLN A 165 20.82 7.51 5.78
C GLN A 165 20.47 7.80 7.23
N ASP A 166 20.41 9.08 7.62
CA ASP A 166 20.06 9.46 9.00
C ASP A 166 18.60 9.12 9.33
N ILE A 167 17.66 9.34 8.41
CA ILE A 167 16.24 8.97 8.60
C ILE A 167 16.09 7.45 8.74
N MET A 168 16.79 6.67 7.91
CA MET A 168 16.75 5.20 7.95
C MET A 168 17.31 4.63 9.25
N THR A 169 18.25 5.33 9.88
CA THR A 169 18.81 4.96 11.18
C THR A 169 18.08 5.62 12.37
N LEU A 170 16.95 6.31 12.10
CA LEU A 170 16.16 7.06 13.08
C LEU A 170 16.97 8.14 13.81
N ASN A 171 18.03 8.65 13.18
CA ASN A 171 18.85 9.73 13.70
C ASN A 171 18.20 11.10 13.43
N PHE A 172 16.97 11.28 13.92
CA PHE A 172 16.13 12.44 13.65
C PHE A 172 16.76 13.77 14.06
N MET A 173 17.52 13.77 15.15
CA MET A 173 18.20 15.00 15.61
C MET A 173 19.25 15.48 14.62
N ALA A 174 20.03 14.59 14.01
CA ALA A 174 21.02 14.98 13.00
C ALA A 174 20.34 15.60 11.76
N VAL A 175 19.20 15.05 11.35
CA VAL A 175 18.41 15.60 10.25
C VAL A 175 17.85 16.97 10.59
N ALA A 176 17.27 17.14 11.78
CA ALA A 176 16.72 18.41 12.25
C ALA A 176 17.79 19.51 12.25
N GLU A 177 18.98 19.23 12.79
CA GLU A 177 20.11 20.17 12.80
C GLU A 177 20.56 20.59 11.40
N ARG A 178 20.68 19.65 10.46
CA ARG A 178 21.06 19.96 9.07
C ARG A 178 20.00 20.85 8.39
N LEU A 179 18.71 20.52 8.56
CA LEU A 179 17.62 21.30 7.98
C LEU A 179 17.58 22.73 8.54
N LYS A 180 17.75 22.91 9.86
CA LYS A 180 17.83 24.24 10.50
C LYS A 180 18.99 25.06 9.96
N GLN A 181 20.17 24.46 9.80
CA GLN A 181 21.32 25.15 9.22
C GLN A 181 21.05 25.60 7.78
N ARG A 182 20.37 24.78 6.99
CA ARG A 182 20.02 25.10 5.60
C ARG A 182 19.01 26.25 5.54
N VAL A 183 17.95 26.19 6.33
CA VAL A 183 16.94 27.27 6.42
C VAL A 183 17.60 28.60 6.83
N SER A 184 18.52 28.56 7.83
CA SER A 184 19.24 29.74 8.30
C SER A 184 20.17 30.36 7.25
N ARG A 185 20.73 29.54 6.35
CA ARG A 185 21.56 30.03 5.23
C ARG A 185 20.74 30.67 4.13
N GLN A 186 19.57 30.11 3.81
CA GLN A 186 18.66 30.66 2.81
C GLN A 186 18.05 32.01 3.22
N GLY A 187 17.77 32.19 4.51
CA GLY A 187 17.29 33.48 5.05
C GLY A 187 18.31 34.62 5.07
N LYS A 188 19.62 34.33 4.95
CA LYS A 188 20.67 35.36 4.93
C LYS A 188 21.11 35.81 3.52
N GLY A 189 20.59 35.18 2.47
CA GLY A 189 20.95 35.49 1.09
C GLY A 189 19.94 36.40 0.37
N SER A 190 18.98 36.98 1.07
CA SER A 190 17.91 37.81 0.50
C SER A 190 18.02 39.32 0.88
N ASP A 191 19.18 39.75 1.39
CA ASP A 191 19.47 41.19 1.62
C ASP A 191 20.41 41.77 0.56
#